data_0c68625c014d1373495ceed82d0a431c
#
_entry.id   0c68625c014d1373495ceed82d0a431c
#
_cell.length_a   1.000
_cell.length_b   1.000
_cell.length_c   1.000
_cell.angle_alpha   90.00
_cell.angle_beta   90.00
_cell.angle_gamma   90.00
#
_symmetry.space_group_name_H-M   'P 1'
#
loop_
_entity.id
_entity.type
_entity.pdbx_description
1 polymer ?
#
loop_
_entity_poly.entity_id
_entity_poly.type
_entity_poly.pdbx_seq_one_letter_code
_entity_poly.pdbx_strand_id
1 'polypeptide(L)'
;QDSFDGIGTIITEGEAVGDISSAEGNVYATGELSRANIGEKLLEMWRHMPRTFKRKKNIKMFISDDLGDMYDDWRKDEGTIVIGLKEDTSDTQHLLGSNNRCELVRVPNLPDGSQFVMLTTKENVCYGFDKESDFKSIKPFMSGNPYTFDAAGKYVIGFQFVSVHKSEFCVNDRPVDPEGTNPFGYIEVTITPDEAVNNGGKWRIQGEEAWRESGTYAAVPGGKEYTVEFLEAAGYTTPAVQKKTPAAGKVEKVTGTYVVKSE
;
A
#
# COMPACT_ATOMS: atom_id res chain seq x y z
N GLN A 1 1.40 -20.10 -3.04
CA GLN A 1 2.19 -19.61 -1.91
C GLN A 1 1.61 -18.24 -1.57
N ASP A 2 0.80 -18.19 -0.50
CA ASP A 2 0.19 -16.93 -0.08
C ASP A 2 1.30 -16.06 0.52
N SER A 3 1.65 -14.97 -0.15
CA SER A 3 2.51 -13.93 0.40
C SER A 3 1.63 -12.90 1.11
N PHE A 4 2.12 -12.31 2.19
CA PHE A 4 1.43 -11.20 2.84
C PHE A 4 1.60 -9.91 2.03
N ASP A 5 0.62 -9.03 2.12
CA ASP A 5 0.66 -7.74 1.45
C ASP A 5 1.69 -6.84 2.12
N GLY A 6 2.63 -6.37 1.33
CA GLY A 6 3.61 -5.38 1.76
C GLY A 6 3.02 -3.97 1.80
N ILE A 7 3.74 -3.03 2.41
CA ILE A 7 3.33 -1.62 2.49
C ILE A 7 3.05 -1.04 1.10
N GLY A 8 3.85 -1.39 0.10
CA GLY A 8 3.67 -0.94 -1.29
C GLY A 8 2.34 -1.44 -1.88
N THR A 9 2.00 -2.70 -1.67
CA THR A 9 0.71 -3.28 -2.12
C THR A 9 -0.46 -2.55 -1.50
N ILE A 10 -0.44 -2.31 -0.18
CA ILE A 10 -1.49 -1.61 0.55
C ILE A 10 -1.68 -0.18 0.01
N ILE A 11 -0.58 0.52 -0.32
CA ILE A 11 -0.66 1.87 -0.91
C ILE A 11 -1.30 1.81 -2.29
N THR A 12 -0.85 0.88 -3.15
CA THR A 12 -1.41 0.73 -4.50
C THR A 12 -2.90 0.35 -4.46
N GLU A 13 -3.30 -0.49 -3.51
CA GLU A 13 -4.71 -0.81 -3.26
C GLU A 13 -5.50 0.43 -2.83
N GLY A 14 -4.98 1.20 -1.88
CA GLY A 14 -5.58 2.44 -1.42
C GLY A 14 -5.74 3.48 -2.54
N GLU A 15 -4.76 3.58 -3.44
CA GLU A 15 -4.84 4.41 -4.65
C GLU A 15 -5.92 3.90 -5.61
N ALA A 16 -6.00 2.60 -5.81
CA ALA A 16 -6.97 1.99 -6.71
C ALA A 16 -8.42 2.15 -6.22
N VAL A 17 -8.65 2.06 -4.92
CA VAL A 17 -9.96 2.24 -4.28
C VAL A 17 -10.31 3.73 -4.14
N GLY A 18 -9.32 4.62 -4.09
CA GLY A 18 -9.48 6.06 -3.97
C GLY A 18 -9.32 6.61 -2.56
N ASP A 19 -9.00 5.77 -1.58
CA ASP A 19 -8.70 6.17 -0.19
C ASP A 19 -7.39 6.97 -0.11
N ILE A 20 -6.47 6.68 -1.04
CA ILE A 20 -5.24 7.44 -1.25
C ILE A 20 -5.37 8.18 -2.57
N SER A 21 -5.62 9.48 -2.50
CA SER A 21 -5.84 10.30 -3.69
C SER A 21 -5.57 11.78 -3.43
N SER A 22 -5.35 12.55 -4.49
CA SER A 22 -5.21 13.99 -4.39
C SER A 22 -6.49 14.66 -3.88
N ALA A 23 -7.67 14.05 -4.09
CA ALA A 23 -8.95 14.55 -3.60
C ALA A 23 -9.04 14.45 -2.07
N GLU A 24 -8.53 13.36 -1.48
CA GLU A 24 -8.43 13.17 -0.03
C GLU A 24 -7.32 14.02 0.60
N GLY A 25 -6.43 14.58 -0.23
CA GLY A 25 -5.32 15.44 0.19
C GLY A 25 -4.18 14.68 0.89
N ASN A 26 -4.11 13.37 0.73
CA ASN A 26 -3.04 12.50 1.21
C ASN A 26 -2.05 12.10 0.10
N VAL A 27 -2.20 12.64 -1.10
CA VAL A 27 -1.23 12.57 -2.19
C VAL A 27 -0.73 13.98 -2.52
N TYR A 28 0.57 14.16 -2.58
CA TYR A 28 1.22 15.40 -2.97
C TYR A 28 1.95 15.24 -4.30
N ALA A 29 1.62 16.08 -5.28
CA ALA A 29 2.26 16.05 -6.59
C ALA A 29 3.68 16.64 -6.53
N THR A 30 4.68 15.79 -6.39
CA THR A 30 6.10 16.20 -6.46
C THR A 30 6.56 16.36 -7.90
N GLY A 31 5.93 15.65 -8.82
CA GLY A 31 6.46 15.46 -10.15
C GLY A 31 7.74 14.61 -10.14
N GLU A 32 8.51 14.66 -11.24
CA GLU A 32 9.77 13.94 -11.33
C GLU A 32 10.83 14.56 -10.40
N LEU A 33 11.43 13.71 -9.56
CA LEU A 33 12.48 14.07 -8.64
C LEU A 33 13.83 13.93 -9.32
N SER A 34 14.66 14.94 -9.16
CA SER A 34 16.01 15.00 -9.71
C SER A 34 16.97 15.62 -8.69
N ARG A 35 18.27 15.42 -8.93
CA ARG A 35 19.33 16.04 -8.10
C ARG A 35 19.14 17.56 -7.90
N ALA A 36 18.58 18.26 -8.90
CA ALA A 36 18.42 19.71 -8.83
C ALA A 36 17.23 20.18 -7.98
N ASN A 37 16.18 19.34 -7.83
CA ASN A 37 14.92 19.77 -7.21
C ASN A 37 14.50 18.98 -5.96
N ILE A 38 15.15 17.85 -5.69
CA ILE A 38 14.71 16.92 -4.65
C ILE A 38 14.54 17.55 -3.28
N GLY A 39 15.51 18.34 -2.85
CA GLY A 39 15.46 18.98 -1.52
C GLY A 39 14.29 19.94 -1.36
N GLU A 40 14.02 20.75 -2.39
CA GLU A 40 12.86 21.66 -2.40
C GLU A 40 11.55 20.89 -2.42
N LYS A 41 11.44 19.85 -3.26
CA LYS A 41 10.22 19.05 -3.41
C LYS A 41 9.87 18.27 -2.13
N LEU A 42 10.87 17.67 -1.48
CA LEU A 42 10.63 17.01 -0.18
C LEU A 42 10.21 18.02 0.90
N LEU A 43 10.78 19.21 0.88
CA LEU A 43 10.40 20.27 1.80
C LEU A 43 8.99 20.83 1.51
N GLU A 44 8.60 20.93 0.24
CA GLU A 44 7.24 21.30 -0.15
C GLU A 44 6.22 20.25 0.33
N MET A 45 6.49 18.96 0.13
CA MET A 45 5.67 17.86 0.65
C MET A 45 5.55 17.93 2.18
N TRP A 46 6.66 18.20 2.90
CA TRP A 46 6.62 18.44 4.34
C TRP A 46 5.74 19.65 4.70
N ARG A 47 5.83 20.74 3.94
CA ARG A 47 5.05 21.96 4.18
C ARG A 47 3.57 21.75 3.90
N HIS A 48 3.21 20.87 2.96
CA HIS A 48 1.85 20.50 2.64
C HIS A 48 1.12 19.87 3.84
N MET A 49 1.84 19.11 4.67
CA MET A 49 1.24 18.47 5.84
C MET A 49 0.64 19.47 6.84
N PRO A 50 -0.51 19.12 7.45
CA PRO A 50 -1.17 19.99 8.43
C PRO A 50 -0.32 20.20 9.69
N ARG A 51 -0.57 21.31 10.38
CA ARG A 51 0.17 21.65 11.62
C ARG A 51 0.02 20.60 12.73
N THR A 52 -1.09 19.88 12.77
CA THR A 52 -1.35 18.79 13.71
C THR A 52 -0.35 17.65 13.50
N PHE A 53 -0.11 17.26 12.25
CA PHE A 53 0.90 16.27 11.90
C PHE A 53 2.30 16.72 12.31
N LYS A 54 2.70 17.93 11.95
CA LYS A 54 4.04 18.49 12.24
C LYS A 54 4.39 18.57 13.73
N ARG A 55 3.39 18.48 14.62
CA ARG A 55 3.58 18.46 16.08
C ARG A 55 3.78 17.07 16.65
N LYS A 56 3.56 16.01 15.85
CA LYS A 56 3.76 14.64 16.28
C LYS A 56 5.23 14.32 16.48
N LYS A 57 5.49 13.23 17.19
CA LYS A 57 6.82 12.65 17.37
C LYS A 57 7.05 11.57 16.31
N ASN A 58 8.31 11.16 16.14
CA ASN A 58 8.69 10.03 15.30
C ASN A 58 8.17 10.13 13.85
N ILE A 59 8.20 11.34 13.28
CA ILE A 59 7.81 11.55 11.90
C ILE A 59 8.94 11.07 11.00
N LYS A 60 8.59 10.22 10.05
CA LYS A 60 9.52 9.60 9.11
C LYS A 60 9.09 9.86 7.68
N MET A 61 10.06 10.18 6.85
CA MET A 61 9.92 10.25 5.40
C MET A 61 10.72 9.11 4.79
N PHE A 62 10.03 8.16 4.20
CA PHE A 62 10.61 6.99 3.58
C PHE A 62 10.89 7.30 2.11
N ILE A 63 12.11 7.04 1.68
CA ILE A 63 12.61 7.28 0.32
C ILE A 63 13.44 6.09 -0.15
N SER A 64 13.64 5.93 -1.46
CA SER A 64 14.58 4.94 -2.00
C SER A 64 16.03 5.35 -1.72
N ASP A 65 16.96 4.40 -1.82
CA ASP A 65 18.39 4.69 -1.68
C ASP A 65 18.86 5.67 -2.76
N ASP A 66 18.39 5.51 -4.02
CA ASP A 66 18.70 6.41 -5.12
C ASP A 66 18.28 7.86 -4.83
N LEU A 67 17.08 8.05 -4.28
CA LEU A 67 16.61 9.37 -3.85
C LEU A 67 17.42 9.90 -2.66
N GLY A 68 17.86 9.02 -1.77
CA GLY A 68 18.74 9.37 -0.67
C GLY A 68 20.09 9.94 -1.16
N ASP A 69 20.68 9.29 -2.15
CA ASP A 69 21.94 9.72 -2.77
C ASP A 69 21.75 11.04 -3.55
N MET A 70 20.66 11.17 -4.30
CA MET A 70 20.31 12.43 -4.97
C MET A 70 20.13 13.59 -3.96
N TYR A 71 19.53 13.31 -2.80
CA TYR A 71 19.34 14.31 -1.76
C TYR A 71 20.66 14.73 -1.11
N ASP A 72 21.58 13.79 -0.89
CA ASP A 72 22.91 14.11 -0.37
C ASP A 72 23.73 14.93 -1.36
N ASP A 73 23.64 14.60 -2.64
CA ASP A 73 24.29 15.38 -3.68
C ASP A 73 23.70 16.78 -3.80
N TRP A 74 22.36 16.91 -3.72
CA TRP A 74 21.70 18.22 -3.67
C TRP A 74 22.19 19.06 -2.48
N ARG A 75 22.31 18.46 -1.30
CA ARG A 75 22.83 19.15 -0.11
C ARG A 75 24.27 19.65 -0.29
N LYS A 76 25.11 18.89 -1.01
CA LYS A 76 26.49 19.29 -1.34
C LYS A 76 26.51 20.48 -2.30
N ASP A 77 25.68 20.42 -3.34
CA ASP A 77 25.61 21.47 -4.36
C ASP A 77 25.08 22.80 -3.79
N GLU A 78 24.10 22.76 -2.89
CA GLU A 78 23.58 23.95 -2.19
C GLU A 78 24.54 24.50 -1.09
N GLY A 79 25.71 23.89 -0.91
CA GLY A 79 26.65 24.30 0.10
C GLY A 79 26.18 24.16 1.54
N THR A 80 25.12 23.39 1.76
CA THR A 80 24.55 23.15 3.10
C THR A 80 25.40 22.18 3.92
N ILE A 81 26.32 21.46 3.28
CA ILE A 81 27.38 20.71 3.96
C ILE A 81 28.62 21.59 3.98
N VAL A 82 28.90 22.24 5.10
CA VAL A 82 30.13 22.97 5.29
C VAL A 82 31.29 21.97 5.45
N ILE A 83 32.19 21.96 4.49
CA ILE A 83 33.41 21.14 4.54
C ILE A 83 34.15 21.45 5.85
N GLY A 84 34.26 20.44 6.72
CA GLY A 84 34.98 20.55 8.00
C GLY A 84 34.13 20.64 9.27
N LEU A 85 32.81 20.77 9.17
CA LEU A 85 31.93 20.36 10.27
C LEU A 85 31.83 18.86 10.24
N LYS A 86 32.01 18.20 11.40
CA LYS A 86 31.78 16.76 11.55
C LYS A 86 30.48 16.41 10.84
N GLU A 87 30.56 15.50 9.89
CA GLU A 87 29.37 14.78 9.45
C GLU A 87 28.64 14.39 10.71
N ASP A 88 27.33 14.70 10.75
CA ASP A 88 26.50 14.28 11.86
C ASP A 88 26.61 12.77 11.90
N THR A 89 27.41 12.25 12.84
CA THR A 89 27.69 10.81 12.98
C THR A 89 26.51 10.07 13.59
N SER A 90 25.37 10.74 13.73
CA SER A 90 24.11 10.06 13.98
C SER A 90 23.68 9.34 12.70
N ASP A 91 23.42 8.03 12.80
CA ASP A 91 22.86 7.22 11.70
C ASP A 91 21.49 7.73 11.21
N THR A 92 21.01 8.85 11.73
CA THR A 92 19.70 9.44 11.45
C THR A 92 19.84 10.73 10.68
N GLN A 93 19.46 10.70 9.40
CA GLN A 93 19.39 11.88 8.57
C GLN A 93 18.04 12.58 8.74
N HIS A 94 18.03 13.91 8.83
CA HIS A 94 16.80 14.70 8.92
C HIS A 94 16.61 15.58 7.68
N LEU A 95 15.34 15.78 7.32
CA LEU A 95 14.96 16.68 6.23
C LEU A 95 15.36 18.12 6.58
N LEU A 96 16.14 18.75 5.73
CA LEU A 96 16.53 20.16 5.86
C LEU A 96 15.27 21.06 5.88
N GLY A 97 15.20 21.99 6.84
CA GLY A 97 14.04 22.88 7.01
C GLY A 97 12.87 22.28 7.81
N SER A 98 12.97 21.05 8.28
CA SER A 98 11.98 20.42 9.18
C SER A 98 12.22 20.72 10.67
N ASN A 99 13.28 21.45 11.04
CA ASN A 99 13.75 21.62 12.42
C ASN A 99 14.07 20.29 13.12
N ASN A 100 14.68 19.35 12.43
CA ASN A 100 15.00 17.99 12.89
C ASN A 100 13.78 17.18 13.37
N ARG A 101 12.61 17.50 12.85
CA ARG A 101 11.37 16.77 13.21
C ARG A 101 11.04 15.63 12.26
N CYS A 102 11.50 15.71 11.02
CA CYS A 102 11.25 14.71 9.99
C CYS A 102 12.57 13.97 9.72
N GLU A 103 12.59 12.71 10.10
CA GLU A 103 13.70 11.80 9.84
C GLU A 103 13.55 11.23 8.43
N LEU A 104 14.61 11.27 7.64
CA LEU A 104 14.71 10.60 6.34
C LEU A 104 15.14 9.16 6.56
N VAL A 105 14.33 8.23 6.11
CA VAL A 105 14.60 6.79 6.20
C VAL A 105 14.78 6.23 4.80
N ARG A 106 15.96 5.74 4.50
CA ARG A 106 16.26 5.05 3.25
C ARG A 106 15.71 3.63 3.29
N VAL A 107 15.03 3.23 2.25
CA VAL A 107 14.40 1.90 2.11
C VAL A 107 15.09 1.14 0.98
N PRO A 108 16.02 0.22 1.30
CA PRO A 108 16.84 -0.45 0.29
C PRO A 108 16.06 -1.46 -0.57
N ASN A 109 14.85 -1.82 -0.16
CA ASN A 109 14.02 -2.79 -0.88
C ASN A 109 13.03 -2.15 -1.86
N LEU A 110 13.08 -0.84 -2.05
CA LEU A 110 12.34 -0.21 -3.15
C LEU A 110 13.04 -0.54 -4.48
N PRO A 111 12.26 -0.71 -5.58
CA PRO A 111 12.85 -0.96 -6.90
C PRO A 111 13.83 0.13 -7.33
N ASP A 112 14.83 -0.25 -8.12
CA ASP A 112 15.78 0.68 -8.71
C ASP A 112 15.05 1.76 -9.50
N GLY A 113 15.47 3.02 -9.35
CA GLY A 113 14.83 4.16 -10.00
C GLY A 113 13.48 4.56 -9.41
N SER A 114 13.03 3.93 -8.31
CA SER A 114 11.80 4.33 -7.64
C SER A 114 11.90 5.76 -7.11
N GLN A 115 10.97 6.60 -7.53
CA GLN A 115 10.80 7.98 -7.06
C GLN A 115 9.71 8.12 -6.00
N PHE A 116 9.31 7.00 -5.42
CA PHE A 116 8.27 6.96 -4.39
C PHE A 116 8.76 7.58 -3.08
N VAL A 117 7.92 8.41 -2.49
CA VAL A 117 8.15 9.05 -1.19
C VAL A 117 6.91 8.89 -0.32
N MET A 118 7.09 8.41 0.90
CA MET A 118 6.02 8.28 1.88
C MET A 118 6.38 9.04 3.16
N LEU A 119 5.47 9.87 3.63
CA LEU A 119 5.58 10.65 4.86
C LEU A 119 4.51 10.21 5.85
N THR A 120 4.92 9.66 6.99
CA THR A 120 4.03 9.19 8.04
C THR A 120 4.73 9.20 9.40
N THR A 121 4.03 8.78 10.46
CA THR A 121 4.64 8.56 11.78
C THR A 121 4.92 7.08 12.01
N LYS A 122 5.91 6.78 12.85
CA LYS A 122 6.21 5.40 13.22
C LYS A 122 4.99 4.68 13.79
N GLU A 123 4.18 5.39 14.56
CA GLU A 123 3.00 4.86 15.24
C GLU A 123 1.84 4.55 14.27
N ASN A 124 1.88 5.13 13.05
CA ASN A 124 0.86 4.89 12.04
C ASN A 124 1.08 3.60 11.26
N VAL A 125 2.27 3.03 11.33
CA VAL A 125 2.60 1.76 10.67
C VAL A 125 2.54 0.65 11.70
N CYS A 126 1.58 -0.25 11.55
CA CYS A 126 1.42 -1.42 12.40
C CYS A 126 1.87 -2.68 11.68
N TYR A 127 2.53 -3.55 12.39
CA TYR A 127 2.75 -4.93 11.97
C TYR A 127 2.17 -5.88 13.01
N GLY A 128 1.59 -6.96 12.54
CA GLY A 128 1.01 -7.99 13.38
C GLY A 128 1.59 -9.36 13.05
N PHE A 129 1.64 -10.22 14.02
CA PHE A 129 2.01 -11.63 13.89
C PHE A 129 1.13 -12.47 14.81
N ASP A 130 0.82 -13.69 14.38
CA ASP A 130 -0.12 -14.56 15.10
C ASP A 130 0.46 -15.04 16.44
N LYS A 131 1.74 -15.47 16.45
CA LYS A 131 2.45 -15.88 17.67
C LYS A 131 3.94 -15.53 17.60
N GLU A 132 4.46 -14.95 18.67
CA GLU A 132 5.90 -14.70 18.81
C GLU A 132 6.74 -15.98 18.73
N SER A 133 6.18 -17.11 19.18
CA SER A 133 6.83 -18.43 19.10
C SER A 133 7.02 -18.93 17.67
N ASP A 134 6.22 -18.47 16.72
CA ASP A 134 6.28 -18.97 15.35
C ASP A 134 7.54 -18.48 14.63
N PHE A 135 8.05 -17.30 14.96
CA PHE A 135 9.35 -16.83 14.48
C PHE A 135 10.54 -17.67 14.95
N LYS A 136 10.36 -18.41 16.04
CA LYS A 136 11.40 -19.25 16.67
C LYS A 136 11.23 -20.73 16.34
N SER A 137 10.16 -21.12 15.67
CA SER A 137 9.82 -22.53 15.43
C SER A 137 10.26 -23.04 14.06
N ILE A 138 11.54 -22.88 13.72
CA ILE A 138 12.11 -23.61 12.60
C ILE A 138 12.31 -25.05 13.05
N LYS A 139 11.59 -25.98 12.41
CA LYS A 139 11.73 -27.42 12.70
C LYS A 139 12.54 -28.07 11.60
N PRO A 140 13.79 -28.45 11.85
CA PRO A 140 14.52 -29.28 10.92
C PRO A 140 13.94 -30.69 10.92
N PHE A 141 13.82 -31.30 9.75
CA PHE A 141 13.45 -32.70 9.58
C PHE A 141 14.32 -33.33 8.50
N MET A 142 14.53 -34.65 8.65
CA MET A 142 15.31 -35.39 7.68
C MET A 142 14.51 -35.52 6.38
N SER A 143 15.06 -35.06 5.30
CA SER A 143 14.55 -35.35 3.95
C SER A 143 14.68 -36.84 3.63
N GLY A 144 13.93 -37.32 2.65
CA GLY A 144 14.10 -38.68 2.13
C GLY A 144 15.51 -38.98 1.57
N ASN A 145 16.33 -37.97 1.42
CA ASN A 145 17.73 -38.07 1.06
C ASN A 145 18.61 -37.99 2.33
N PRO A 146 19.44 -39.02 2.64
CA PRO A 146 20.22 -39.03 3.89
C PRO A 146 21.30 -37.95 4.00
N TYR A 147 21.59 -37.24 2.89
CA TYR A 147 22.56 -36.15 2.86
C TYR A 147 21.97 -34.74 2.92
N THR A 148 20.65 -34.63 3.02
CA THR A 148 19.94 -33.35 3.11
C THR A 148 18.97 -33.36 4.28
N PHE A 149 18.87 -32.22 4.94
CA PHE A 149 17.79 -31.98 5.87
C PHE A 149 17.00 -30.76 5.41
N ASP A 150 15.71 -30.80 5.61
CA ASP A 150 14.80 -29.73 5.30
C ASP A 150 14.45 -29.00 6.60
N ALA A 151 14.21 -27.71 6.51
CA ALA A 151 13.73 -26.91 7.62
C ALA A 151 12.40 -26.25 7.22
N ALA A 152 11.36 -26.46 8.01
CA ALA A 152 10.08 -25.85 7.82
C ALA A 152 9.76 -24.89 8.96
N GLY A 153 9.41 -23.66 8.61
CA GLY A 153 8.85 -22.66 9.52
C GLY A 153 7.52 -22.16 8.97
N LYS A 154 6.55 -21.98 9.83
CA LYS A 154 5.29 -21.32 9.50
C LYS A 154 5.20 -20.05 10.33
N TYR A 155 4.95 -18.94 9.68
CA TYR A 155 4.70 -17.67 10.34
C TYR A 155 3.59 -16.92 9.58
N VAL A 156 2.84 -16.13 10.33
CA VAL A 156 1.82 -15.23 9.79
C VAL A 156 2.23 -13.83 10.17
N ILE A 157 2.45 -12.98 9.16
CA ILE A 157 2.81 -11.57 9.32
C ILE A 157 1.82 -10.76 8.51
N GLY A 158 1.43 -9.60 9.04
CA GLY A 158 0.64 -8.61 8.32
C GLY A 158 1.15 -7.20 8.60
N PHE A 159 0.99 -6.33 7.64
CA PHE A 159 1.23 -4.89 7.77
C PHE A 159 -0.07 -4.13 7.52
N GLN A 160 -0.23 -3.00 8.20
CA GLN A 160 -1.36 -2.11 7.96
C GLN A 160 -1.04 -0.69 8.45
N PHE A 161 -1.66 0.31 7.83
CA PHE A 161 -1.72 1.66 8.37
C PHE A 161 -2.89 1.78 9.35
N VAL A 162 -2.67 2.48 10.47
CA VAL A 162 -3.76 2.85 11.38
C VAL A 162 -4.72 3.80 10.68
N SER A 163 -4.18 4.72 9.87
CA SER A 163 -4.97 5.70 9.12
C SER A 163 -4.20 6.20 7.91
N VAL A 164 -4.88 6.30 6.78
CA VAL A 164 -4.37 6.95 5.55
C VAL A 164 -4.88 8.39 5.40
N HIS A 165 -5.55 8.93 6.43
CA HIS A 165 -6.03 10.30 6.42
C HIS A 165 -4.87 11.30 6.32
N LYS A 166 -5.06 12.41 5.62
CA LYS A 166 -4.06 13.47 5.39
C LYS A 166 -3.40 14.05 6.66
N SER A 167 -3.99 13.84 7.84
CA SER A 167 -3.38 14.25 9.12
C SER A 167 -2.38 13.24 9.67
N GLU A 168 -2.23 12.08 9.05
CA GLU A 168 -1.39 10.97 9.50
C GLU A 168 -0.44 10.46 8.43
N PHE A 169 -0.80 10.68 7.17
CA PHE A 169 -0.20 10.01 6.03
C PHE A 169 -0.18 10.91 4.81
N CYS A 170 0.89 10.84 4.02
CA CYS A 170 0.99 11.47 2.71
C CYS A 170 1.99 10.70 1.86
N VAL A 171 1.64 10.48 0.60
CA VAL A 171 2.55 9.94 -0.42
C VAL A 171 2.72 10.95 -1.54
N ASN A 172 3.74 10.77 -2.35
CA ASN A 172 3.86 11.57 -3.58
C ASN A 172 3.06 10.92 -4.74
N ASP A 173 3.03 11.59 -5.88
CA ASP A 173 2.34 11.16 -7.10
C ASP A 173 3.15 10.15 -7.93
N ARG A 174 4.18 9.54 -7.35
CA ARG A 174 5.03 8.56 -8.02
C ARG A 174 4.66 7.15 -7.57
N PRO A 175 4.57 6.19 -8.50
CA PRO A 175 4.26 4.81 -8.13
C PRO A 175 5.38 4.23 -7.26
N VAL A 176 5.00 3.34 -6.36
CA VAL A 176 5.96 2.58 -5.55
C VAL A 176 6.89 1.77 -6.45
N ASP A 177 6.32 1.20 -7.50
CA ASP A 177 7.00 0.43 -8.52
C ASP A 177 6.91 1.14 -9.88
N PRO A 178 7.98 1.78 -10.36
CA PRO A 178 7.98 2.50 -11.63
C PRO A 178 7.83 1.57 -12.85
N GLU A 179 8.20 0.30 -12.74
CA GLU A 179 8.06 -0.68 -13.81
C GLU A 179 6.64 -1.25 -13.94
N GLY A 180 5.77 -0.91 -12.99
CA GLY A 180 4.37 -1.32 -13.01
C GLY A 180 4.19 -2.83 -12.82
N THR A 181 5.05 -3.45 -12.02
CA THR A 181 5.01 -4.90 -11.76
C THR A 181 3.91 -5.30 -10.76
N ASN A 182 3.03 -4.37 -10.36
CA ASN A 182 1.84 -4.78 -9.60
C ASN A 182 1.01 -5.75 -10.48
N PRO A 183 1.10 -7.05 -10.24
CA PRO A 183 0.45 -8.02 -11.10
C PRO A 183 -1.06 -8.09 -10.87
N PHE A 184 -1.58 -7.36 -9.87
CA PHE A 184 -2.97 -7.43 -9.45
C PHE A 184 -3.81 -6.32 -10.08
N GLY A 185 -4.98 -6.71 -10.58
CA GLY A 185 -6.12 -5.83 -10.82
C GLY A 185 -7.17 -6.03 -9.73
N TYR A 186 -8.13 -5.13 -9.64
CA TYR A 186 -9.14 -5.14 -8.57
C TYR A 186 -10.54 -5.17 -9.16
N ILE A 187 -11.43 -5.93 -8.54
CA ILE A 187 -12.85 -5.96 -8.88
C ILE A 187 -13.62 -5.47 -7.66
N GLU A 188 -14.25 -4.31 -7.78
CA GLU A 188 -15.15 -3.74 -6.76
C GLU A 188 -16.59 -4.04 -7.15
N VAL A 189 -17.38 -4.59 -6.23
CA VAL A 189 -18.77 -4.94 -6.51
C VAL A 189 -19.72 -4.21 -5.57
N THR A 190 -20.64 -3.46 -6.16
CA THR A 190 -21.75 -2.84 -5.46
C THR A 190 -23.05 -3.58 -5.78
N ILE A 191 -23.78 -3.97 -4.76
CA ILE A 191 -25.10 -4.61 -4.90
C ILE A 191 -26.19 -3.57 -4.67
N THR A 192 -27.19 -3.58 -5.55
CA THR A 192 -28.36 -2.70 -5.47
C THR A 192 -29.64 -3.53 -5.66
N PRO A 193 -30.75 -3.16 -5.00
CA PRO A 193 -30.88 -2.16 -3.94
C PRO A 193 -30.31 -2.65 -2.59
N ASP A 194 -30.13 -1.75 -1.63
CA ASP A 194 -29.57 -2.07 -0.31
C ASP A 194 -30.41 -3.10 0.46
N GLU A 195 -31.72 -3.15 0.20
CA GLU A 195 -32.60 -4.16 0.76
C GLU A 195 -32.22 -5.59 0.33
N ALA A 196 -31.66 -5.76 -0.87
CA ALA A 196 -31.19 -7.06 -1.32
C ALA A 196 -29.95 -7.50 -0.52
N VAL A 197 -29.05 -6.56 -0.14
CA VAL A 197 -27.91 -6.83 0.74
C VAL A 197 -28.42 -7.31 2.11
N ASN A 198 -29.40 -6.61 2.69
CA ASN A 198 -30.01 -6.96 3.97
C ASN A 198 -30.70 -8.33 3.95
N ASN A 199 -31.14 -8.77 2.77
CA ASN A 199 -31.77 -10.08 2.54
C ASN A 199 -30.78 -11.17 2.08
N GLY A 200 -29.49 -10.97 2.31
CA GLY A 200 -28.45 -11.98 2.10
C GLY A 200 -27.70 -11.88 0.77
N GLY A 201 -27.93 -10.81 -0.01
CA GLY A 201 -27.19 -10.58 -1.25
C GLY A 201 -25.70 -10.39 -0.98
N LYS A 202 -24.88 -11.24 -1.60
CA LYS A 202 -23.41 -11.23 -1.53
C LYS A 202 -22.84 -11.56 -2.90
N TRP A 203 -21.53 -11.39 -3.04
CA TRP A 203 -20.86 -11.71 -4.28
C TRP A 203 -19.55 -12.46 -4.04
N ARG A 204 -19.04 -13.13 -5.05
CA ARG A 204 -17.71 -13.76 -5.07
C ARG A 204 -17.17 -13.87 -6.48
N ILE A 205 -15.89 -14.16 -6.58
CA ILE A 205 -15.32 -14.63 -7.84
C ILE A 205 -15.55 -16.13 -7.95
N GLN A 206 -15.95 -16.60 -9.12
CA GLN A 206 -16.21 -18.01 -9.39
C GLN A 206 -15.02 -18.89 -9.01
N GLY A 207 -15.28 -19.90 -8.19
CA GLY A 207 -14.28 -20.83 -7.68
C GLY A 207 -13.73 -20.47 -6.30
N GLU A 208 -14.07 -19.31 -5.72
CA GLU A 208 -13.76 -18.99 -4.33
C GLU A 208 -14.82 -19.56 -3.39
N GLU A 209 -14.40 -19.93 -2.18
CA GLU A 209 -15.34 -20.43 -1.15
C GLU A 209 -16.04 -19.29 -0.41
N ALA A 210 -15.33 -18.18 -0.20
CA ALA A 210 -15.83 -17.05 0.60
C ALA A 210 -16.73 -16.10 -0.20
N TRP A 211 -17.84 -15.70 0.39
CA TRP A 211 -18.74 -14.66 -0.12
C TRP A 211 -18.38 -13.30 0.49
N ARG A 212 -18.40 -12.26 -0.32
CA ARG A 212 -18.06 -10.88 0.06
C ARG A 212 -19.31 -10.00 0.16
N GLU A 213 -19.23 -9.00 0.99
CA GLU A 213 -20.27 -7.98 1.14
C GLU A 213 -20.23 -6.95 0.00
N SER A 214 -21.36 -6.26 -0.20
CA SER A 214 -21.44 -5.11 -1.13
C SER A 214 -20.45 -4.01 -0.75
N GLY A 215 -19.85 -3.36 -1.73
CA GLY A 215 -18.87 -2.28 -1.52
C GLY A 215 -17.45 -2.77 -1.19
N THR A 216 -17.23 -4.09 -1.20
CA THR A 216 -15.89 -4.66 -1.03
C THR A 216 -15.23 -4.96 -2.38
N TYR A 217 -13.92 -5.15 -2.37
CA TYR A 217 -13.17 -5.51 -3.58
C TYR A 217 -12.42 -6.84 -3.42
N ALA A 218 -12.02 -7.41 -4.56
CA ALA A 218 -11.14 -8.57 -4.63
C ALA A 218 -9.91 -8.22 -5.47
N ALA A 219 -8.72 -8.47 -4.93
CA ALA A 219 -7.48 -8.42 -5.67
C ALA A 219 -7.28 -9.73 -6.45
N VAL A 220 -7.05 -9.62 -7.75
CA VAL A 220 -6.87 -10.77 -8.65
C VAL A 220 -5.74 -10.48 -9.64
N PRO A 221 -5.00 -11.49 -10.13
CA PRO A 221 -4.02 -11.28 -11.18
C PRO A 221 -4.59 -10.50 -12.37
N GLY A 222 -3.94 -9.39 -12.71
CA GLY A 222 -4.39 -8.51 -13.80
C GLY A 222 -4.33 -9.18 -15.17
N GLY A 223 -5.16 -8.71 -16.09
CA GLY A 223 -5.17 -9.17 -17.48
C GLY A 223 -5.86 -10.53 -17.72
N LYS A 224 -6.46 -11.15 -16.70
CA LYS A 224 -7.27 -12.36 -16.82
C LYS A 224 -8.74 -12.06 -16.72
N GLU A 225 -9.57 -12.85 -17.38
CA GLU A 225 -11.03 -12.79 -17.25
C GLU A 225 -11.47 -13.53 -15.99
N TYR A 226 -12.28 -12.86 -15.18
CA TYR A 226 -12.91 -13.40 -13.97
C TYR A 226 -14.43 -13.30 -14.09
N THR A 227 -15.10 -14.29 -13.54
CA THR A 227 -16.57 -14.34 -13.47
C THR A 227 -16.99 -13.95 -12.06
N VAL A 228 -17.79 -12.90 -11.94
CA VAL A 228 -18.40 -12.46 -10.68
C VAL A 228 -19.76 -13.15 -10.55
N GLU A 229 -19.95 -13.85 -9.44
CA GLU A 229 -21.20 -14.55 -9.09
C GLU A 229 -21.91 -13.83 -7.94
N PHE A 230 -23.23 -13.90 -7.93
CA PHE A 230 -24.06 -13.30 -6.91
C PHE A 230 -24.83 -14.37 -6.13
N LEU A 231 -24.91 -14.23 -4.82
CA LEU A 231 -25.67 -15.12 -3.95
C LEU A 231 -27.15 -14.80 -4.03
N GLU A 232 -27.99 -15.80 -3.94
CA GLU A 232 -29.44 -15.62 -3.91
C GLU A 232 -29.87 -14.81 -2.67
N ALA A 233 -30.67 -13.74 -2.89
CA ALA A 233 -31.25 -12.93 -1.83
C ALA A 233 -32.75 -13.23 -1.73
N ALA A 234 -33.28 -13.39 -0.52
CA ALA A 234 -34.69 -13.73 -0.28
C ALA A 234 -35.62 -12.64 -0.83
N GLY A 235 -36.56 -13.04 -1.67
CA GLY A 235 -37.54 -12.11 -2.30
C GLY A 235 -37.01 -11.40 -3.55
N TYR A 236 -35.81 -11.72 -4.03
CA TYR A 236 -35.20 -11.07 -5.19
C TYR A 236 -34.78 -12.10 -6.25
N THR A 237 -34.80 -11.67 -7.48
CA THR A 237 -34.16 -12.37 -8.60
C THR A 237 -32.67 -12.04 -8.60
N THR A 238 -31.83 -13.07 -8.57
CA THR A 238 -30.36 -12.91 -8.53
C THR A 238 -29.84 -12.34 -9.87
N PRO A 239 -28.95 -11.38 -9.87
CA PRO A 239 -28.33 -10.86 -11.08
C PRO A 239 -27.59 -11.96 -11.87
N ALA A 240 -27.55 -11.81 -13.18
CA ALA A 240 -26.73 -12.68 -14.02
C ALA A 240 -25.24 -12.51 -13.66
N VAL A 241 -24.47 -13.58 -13.82
CA VAL A 241 -23.01 -13.54 -13.67
C VAL A 241 -22.40 -12.53 -14.63
N GLN A 242 -21.36 -11.83 -14.17
CA GLN A 242 -20.68 -10.81 -14.97
C GLN A 242 -19.20 -11.18 -15.14
N LYS A 243 -18.70 -10.99 -16.36
CA LYS A 243 -17.29 -11.24 -16.67
C LYS A 243 -16.52 -9.93 -16.72
N LYS A 244 -15.37 -9.89 -16.08
CA LYS A 244 -14.48 -8.73 -16.00
C LYS A 244 -13.03 -9.13 -16.17
N THR A 245 -12.27 -8.25 -16.82
CA THR A 245 -10.83 -8.42 -17.04
C THR A 245 -10.10 -7.21 -16.46
N PRO A 246 -9.87 -7.17 -15.14
CA PRO A 246 -9.19 -6.03 -14.54
C PRO A 246 -7.76 -5.94 -15.06
N ALA A 247 -7.36 -4.76 -15.52
CA ALA A 247 -5.97 -4.50 -15.86
C ALA A 247 -5.15 -4.35 -14.57
N ALA A 248 -3.86 -4.68 -14.64
CA ALA A 248 -2.93 -4.48 -13.54
C ALA A 248 -2.98 -3.04 -13.00
N GLY A 249 -3.08 -2.86 -11.70
CA GLY A 249 -3.19 -1.56 -11.02
C GLY A 249 -4.52 -0.81 -11.25
N LYS A 250 -5.54 -1.46 -11.80
CA LYS A 250 -6.85 -0.81 -12.07
C LYS A 250 -8.00 -1.51 -11.35
N VAL A 251 -9.01 -0.71 -10.99
CA VAL A 251 -10.27 -1.21 -10.41
C VAL A 251 -11.32 -1.29 -11.50
N GLU A 252 -11.90 -2.48 -11.65
CA GLU A 252 -13.12 -2.71 -12.44
C GLU A 252 -14.34 -2.69 -11.52
N LYS A 253 -15.25 -1.74 -11.76
CA LYS A 253 -16.50 -1.61 -11.01
C LYS A 253 -17.59 -2.49 -11.61
N VAL A 254 -18.27 -3.21 -10.74
CA VAL A 254 -19.38 -4.12 -11.10
C VAL A 254 -20.58 -3.76 -10.25
N THR A 255 -21.75 -3.65 -10.88
CA THR A 255 -23.00 -3.46 -10.17
C THR A 255 -23.87 -4.71 -10.30
N GLY A 256 -24.19 -5.33 -9.18
CA GLY A 256 -25.15 -6.42 -9.09
C GLY A 256 -26.56 -5.90 -8.81
N THR A 257 -27.42 -5.79 -9.82
CA THR A 257 -28.77 -5.26 -9.65
C THR A 257 -29.75 -6.41 -9.41
N TYR A 258 -30.27 -6.49 -8.21
CA TYR A 258 -31.34 -7.42 -7.83
C TYR A 258 -32.72 -6.82 -8.13
N VAL A 259 -33.61 -7.62 -8.63
CA VAL A 259 -34.98 -7.22 -8.96
C VAL A 259 -35.93 -7.96 -8.03
N VAL A 260 -36.91 -7.26 -7.46
CA VAL A 260 -37.94 -7.88 -6.61
C VAL A 260 -38.68 -8.93 -7.42
N LYS A 261 -38.84 -10.16 -6.88
CA LYS A 261 -39.65 -11.18 -7.51
C LYS A 261 -41.11 -10.73 -7.52
N SER A 262 -41.70 -10.59 -8.70
CA SER A 262 -43.16 -10.43 -8.80
C SER A 262 -43.82 -11.76 -8.44
N GLU A 263 -44.75 -11.71 -7.53
CA GLU A 263 -45.62 -12.84 -7.21
C GLU A 263 -46.41 -13.30 -8.41
#